data_bccf6ceb5f4e472d7cdb62725aed8ca3
#
_entry.id   bccf6ceb5f4e472d7cdb62725aed8ca3
#
_cell.length_a   1.000
_cell.length_b   1.000
_cell.length_c   1.000
_cell.angle_alpha   90.00
_cell.angle_beta   90.00
_cell.angle_gamma   90.00
#
_symmetry.space_group_name_H-M   'P 1'
#
loop_
_entity.id
_entity.type
_entity.pdbx_description
1 polymer ?
#
loop_
_entity_poly.entity_id
_entity_poly.type
_entity_poly.pdbx_seq_one_letter_code
_entity_poly.pdbx_strand_id
1 'polypeptide(L)'
;MNATNFIKQVMDKISSSVEGISIKYAFEKSTGFHIIEVGPELVRTKNEMYKKMAHQFRVDFHKEFPMEDIIISKVSDLHDMSNVIYEVSSTSIKSSGSYSFSTYHYEYDDVYLPLAA
;
A
#
# COMPACT_ATOMS: atom_id res chain seq x y z
N MET A 1 0.28 12.49 -17.29
CA MET A 1 0.77 11.77 -16.10
C MET A 1 1.12 10.34 -16.47
N ASN A 2 2.24 9.83 -16.02
CA ASN A 2 2.60 8.45 -16.31
C ASN A 2 2.06 7.52 -15.22
N ALA A 3 2.13 6.21 -15.47
CA ALA A 3 1.58 5.21 -14.56
C ALA A 3 2.23 5.26 -13.18
N THR A 4 3.55 5.47 -13.12
CA THR A 4 4.26 5.53 -11.85
C THR A 4 3.73 6.66 -10.97
N ASN A 5 3.55 7.85 -11.54
CA ASN A 5 3.05 8.99 -10.77
C ASN A 5 1.60 8.78 -10.33
N PHE A 6 0.80 8.19 -11.21
CA PHE A 6 -0.58 7.87 -10.88
C PHE A 6 -0.65 6.92 -9.68
N ILE A 7 0.17 5.86 -9.71
CA ILE A 7 0.21 4.89 -8.62
C ILE A 7 0.64 5.54 -7.32
N LYS A 8 1.69 6.37 -7.36
CA LYS A 8 2.17 7.05 -6.15
C LYS A 8 1.08 7.93 -5.53
N GLN A 9 0.35 8.66 -6.37
CA GLN A 9 -0.73 9.52 -5.87
C GLN A 9 -1.84 8.72 -5.20
N VAL A 10 -2.20 7.58 -5.79
CA VAL A 10 -3.23 6.73 -5.21
C VAL A 10 -2.74 6.11 -3.91
N MET A 11 -1.47 5.67 -3.87
CA MET A 11 -0.89 5.12 -2.64
C MET A 11 -0.93 6.14 -1.50
N ASP A 12 -0.59 7.39 -1.79
CA ASP A 12 -0.63 8.46 -0.79
C ASP A 12 -2.07 8.67 -0.29
N LYS A 13 -3.02 8.67 -1.20
CA LYS A 13 -4.42 8.86 -0.84
C LYS A 13 -4.92 7.71 0.03
N ILE A 14 -4.59 6.48 -0.33
CA ILE A 14 -5.00 5.32 0.45
C ILE A 14 -4.37 5.37 1.84
N SER A 15 -3.07 5.64 1.92
CA SER A 15 -2.39 5.64 3.21
C SER A 15 -2.89 6.74 4.14
N SER A 16 -3.36 7.85 3.59
CA SER A 16 -3.91 8.93 4.41
C SER A 16 -5.35 8.66 4.83
N SER A 17 -6.03 7.71 4.17
CA SER A 17 -7.43 7.41 4.45
C SER A 17 -7.64 6.12 5.24
N VAL A 18 -6.66 5.22 5.22
CA VAL A 18 -6.77 3.90 5.84
C VAL A 18 -5.71 3.74 6.90
N GLU A 19 -6.15 3.75 8.14
CA GLU A 19 -5.24 3.67 9.29
C GLU A 19 -4.55 2.31 9.35
N GLY A 20 -3.26 2.33 9.64
CA GLY A 20 -2.49 1.10 9.86
C GLY A 20 -2.02 0.39 8.61
N ILE A 21 -2.27 0.95 7.43
CA ILE A 21 -1.92 0.29 6.19
C ILE A 21 -0.44 0.53 5.82
N SER A 22 0.15 -0.45 5.14
CA SER A 22 1.49 -0.34 4.60
C SER A 22 1.43 -0.80 3.15
N ILE A 23 1.95 0.01 2.24
CA ILE A 23 1.88 -0.27 0.81
C ILE A 23 3.25 -0.13 0.18
N LYS A 24 3.64 -1.12 -0.62
CA LYS A 24 4.92 -1.11 -1.32
C LYS A 24 4.66 -1.30 -2.81
N TYR A 25 5.29 -0.47 -3.64
CA TYR A 25 5.14 -0.53 -5.08
C TYR A 25 6.47 -0.86 -5.73
N ALA A 26 6.48 -1.86 -6.57
CA ALA A 26 7.65 -2.25 -7.35
C ALA A 26 7.25 -2.48 -8.80
N PHE A 27 8.22 -2.34 -9.70
CA PHE A 27 8.02 -2.67 -11.09
C PHE A 27 8.77 -3.97 -11.38
N GLU A 28 8.05 -4.98 -11.85
CA GLU A 28 8.64 -6.28 -12.17
C GLU A 28 9.06 -6.30 -13.63
N LYS A 29 10.36 -6.22 -13.86
CA LYS A 29 10.87 -6.06 -15.22
C LYS A 29 10.58 -7.25 -16.12
N SER A 30 10.59 -8.46 -15.55
CA SER A 30 10.40 -9.67 -16.35
C SER A 30 9.02 -9.77 -16.97
N THR A 31 8.01 -9.17 -16.33
CA THR A 31 6.62 -9.23 -16.81
C THR A 31 6.09 -7.89 -17.27
N GLY A 32 6.72 -6.80 -16.84
CA GLY A 32 6.21 -5.46 -17.08
C GLY A 32 5.06 -5.08 -16.15
N PHE A 33 4.87 -5.84 -15.07
CA PHE A 33 3.77 -5.58 -14.15
C PHE A 33 4.15 -4.56 -13.10
N HIS A 34 3.19 -3.71 -12.77
CA HIS A 34 3.27 -2.84 -11.60
C HIS A 34 2.71 -3.65 -10.43
N ILE A 35 3.53 -3.89 -9.42
CA ILE A 35 3.15 -4.74 -8.29
C ILE A 35 2.97 -3.90 -7.04
N ILE A 36 1.78 -3.98 -6.46
CA ILE A 36 1.41 -3.24 -5.26
C ILE A 36 1.15 -4.26 -4.16
N GLU A 37 2.06 -4.33 -3.18
CA GLU A 37 1.87 -5.22 -2.04
C GLU A 37 1.28 -4.43 -0.88
N VAL A 38 0.25 -4.98 -0.26
CA VAL A 38 -0.50 -4.32 0.79
C VAL A 38 -0.54 -5.18 2.03
N GLY A 39 -0.27 -4.58 3.17
CA GLY A 39 -0.36 -5.21 4.47
C GLY A 39 -0.83 -4.21 5.51
N PRO A 40 -1.11 -4.66 6.72
CA PRO A 40 -1.21 -6.07 7.13
C PRO A 40 -2.47 -6.74 6.62
N GLU A 41 -2.54 -8.04 6.79
CA GLU A 41 -3.64 -8.83 6.25
C GLU A 41 -5.01 -8.38 6.77
N LEU A 42 -5.09 -8.05 8.05
CA LEU A 42 -6.37 -7.60 8.62
C LEU A 42 -6.91 -6.35 7.94
N VAL A 43 -6.04 -5.40 7.64
CA VAL A 43 -6.47 -4.20 6.92
C VAL A 43 -6.90 -4.57 5.51
N ARG A 44 -6.08 -5.36 4.83
CA ARG A 44 -6.35 -5.75 3.44
C ARG A 44 -7.67 -6.50 3.30
N THR A 45 -8.00 -7.37 4.25
CA THR A 45 -9.17 -8.24 4.15
C THR A 45 -10.41 -7.71 4.86
N LYS A 46 -10.25 -6.84 5.86
CA LYS A 46 -11.38 -6.41 6.69
C LYS A 46 -11.73 -4.93 6.61
N ASN A 47 -10.81 -4.10 6.14
CA ASN A 47 -11.08 -2.66 6.12
C ASN A 47 -11.90 -2.30 4.87
N GLU A 48 -13.14 -1.85 5.09
CA GLU A 48 -14.06 -1.57 3.99
C GLU A 48 -13.61 -0.38 3.15
N MET A 49 -13.03 0.63 3.78
CA MET A 49 -12.54 1.80 3.05
C MET A 49 -11.40 1.37 2.11
N TYR A 50 -10.48 0.54 2.61
CA TYR A 50 -9.39 0.03 1.77
C TYR A 50 -9.95 -0.74 0.57
N LYS A 51 -10.92 -1.63 0.82
CA LYS A 51 -11.48 -2.46 -0.27
C LYS A 51 -12.10 -1.60 -1.36
N LYS A 52 -12.83 -0.55 -0.96
CA LYS A 52 -13.42 0.39 -1.91
C LYS A 52 -12.35 1.11 -2.71
N MET A 53 -11.34 1.63 -2.02
CA MET A 53 -10.28 2.39 -2.67
C MET A 53 -9.45 1.52 -3.60
N ALA A 54 -9.18 0.27 -3.21
CA ALA A 54 -8.43 -0.66 -4.04
C ALA A 54 -9.20 -1.02 -5.31
N HIS A 55 -10.51 -1.22 -5.19
CA HIS A 55 -11.33 -1.50 -6.34
C HIS A 55 -11.34 -0.31 -7.30
N GLN A 56 -11.54 0.89 -6.77
CA GLN A 56 -11.54 2.10 -7.59
C GLN A 56 -10.18 2.31 -8.25
N PHE A 57 -9.12 2.01 -7.53
CA PHE A 57 -7.76 2.09 -8.06
C PHE A 57 -7.61 1.22 -9.31
N ARG A 58 -8.07 -0.03 -9.24
CA ARG A 58 -7.98 -0.93 -10.40
C ARG A 58 -8.79 -0.39 -11.59
N VAL A 59 -9.99 0.07 -11.32
CA VAL A 59 -10.86 0.59 -12.37
C VAL A 59 -10.21 1.82 -13.03
N ASP A 60 -9.76 2.75 -12.23
CA ASP A 60 -9.18 3.99 -12.76
C ASP A 60 -7.86 3.73 -13.48
N PHE A 61 -7.05 2.81 -12.96
CA PHE A 61 -5.78 2.49 -13.60
C PHE A 61 -5.99 1.90 -14.99
N HIS A 62 -6.89 0.94 -15.11
CA HIS A 62 -7.13 0.30 -16.40
C HIS A 62 -7.76 1.25 -17.40
N LYS A 63 -8.52 2.23 -16.91
CA LYS A 63 -9.12 3.24 -17.75
C LYS A 63 -8.07 4.20 -18.31
N GLU A 64 -7.12 4.59 -17.45
CA GLU A 64 -6.09 5.56 -17.80
C GLU A 64 -4.92 4.92 -18.56
N PHE A 65 -4.59 3.68 -18.23
CA PHE A 65 -3.43 2.98 -18.79
C PHE A 65 -3.83 1.58 -19.26
N PRO A 66 -4.65 1.52 -20.34
CA PRO A 66 -5.21 0.24 -20.77
C PRO A 66 -4.19 -0.77 -21.30
N MET A 67 -2.97 -0.31 -21.61
CA MET A 67 -1.92 -1.19 -22.12
C MET A 67 -0.97 -1.67 -21.04
N GLU A 68 -1.20 -1.29 -19.78
CA GLU A 68 -0.32 -1.67 -18.68
C GLU A 68 -1.08 -2.52 -17.67
N ASP A 69 -0.34 -3.36 -16.95
CA ASP A 69 -0.93 -4.27 -15.98
C ASP A 69 -0.52 -3.93 -14.57
N ILE A 70 -1.47 -4.09 -13.64
CA ILE A 70 -1.25 -3.82 -12.24
C ILE A 70 -1.74 -5.01 -11.43
N ILE A 71 -0.97 -5.38 -10.40
CA ILE A 71 -1.35 -6.43 -9.46
C ILE A 71 -1.36 -5.82 -8.07
N ILE A 72 -2.50 -5.90 -7.40
CA ILE A 72 -2.63 -5.45 -6.02
C ILE A 72 -2.86 -6.69 -5.18
N SER A 73 -1.91 -7.01 -4.31
CA SER A 73 -1.94 -8.29 -3.61
C SER A 73 -1.37 -8.21 -2.20
N LYS A 74 -1.39 -9.36 -1.53
CA LYS A 74 -0.71 -9.51 -0.25
C LYS A 74 0.78 -9.58 -0.48
N VAL A 75 1.54 -9.38 0.59
CA VAL A 75 2.99 -9.59 0.55
C VAL A 75 3.25 -11.05 0.21
N SER A 76 4.12 -11.30 -0.75
CA SER A 76 4.34 -12.64 -1.25
C SER A 76 5.73 -12.78 -1.88
N ASP A 77 6.34 -13.95 -1.72
CA ASP A 77 7.62 -14.25 -2.37
C ASP A 77 7.45 -14.53 -3.86
N LEU A 78 6.21 -14.63 -4.33
CA LEU A 78 5.94 -14.92 -5.73
C LEU A 78 6.21 -13.73 -6.66
N HIS A 79 6.32 -12.53 -6.09
CA HIS A 79 6.57 -11.33 -6.87
C HIS A 79 8.02 -10.89 -6.73
N ASP A 80 8.58 -10.36 -7.81
CA ASP A 80 9.92 -9.79 -7.76
C ASP A 80 9.82 -8.34 -7.29
N MET A 81 10.10 -8.14 -6.01
CA MET A 81 10.04 -6.82 -5.38
C MET A 81 11.43 -6.18 -5.25
N SER A 82 12.38 -6.61 -6.08
CA SER A 82 13.74 -6.07 -5.99
C SER A 82 13.86 -4.63 -6.51
N ASN A 83 12.94 -4.21 -7.38
CA ASN A 83 12.94 -2.87 -7.92
C ASN A 83 11.82 -2.03 -7.31
N VAL A 84 11.94 -1.77 -6.00
CA VAL A 84 10.93 -0.98 -5.28
C VAL A 84 11.05 0.48 -5.70
N ILE A 85 9.93 1.06 -6.09
CA ILE A 85 9.86 2.44 -6.55
C ILE A 85 9.35 3.36 -5.45
N TYR A 86 8.42 2.86 -4.62
CA TYR A 86 7.78 3.72 -3.64
C TYR A 86 7.17 2.90 -2.50
N GLU A 87 7.26 3.44 -1.27
CA GLU A 87 6.65 2.81 -0.10
C GLU A 87 5.96 3.87 0.73
N VAL A 88 4.79 3.54 1.26
CA VAL A 88 4.09 4.43 2.19
C VAL A 88 3.53 3.60 3.33
N SER A 89 3.44 4.21 4.51
CA SER A 89 2.79 3.62 5.65
C SER A 89 1.91 4.67 6.29
N SER A 90 0.73 4.28 6.70
CA SER A 90 -0.13 5.15 7.46
C SER A 90 0.44 5.28 8.86
N THR A 91 0.68 6.50 9.30
CA THR A 91 1.05 6.70 10.68
C THR A 91 -0.23 6.92 11.40
N SER A 92 -0.63 6.01 12.17
CA SER A 92 -1.89 6.12 12.86
C SER A 92 -1.78 7.02 14.02
N ILE A 93 -0.96 7.85 14.04
CA ILE A 93 -0.78 8.52 15.17
C ILE A 93 -1.49 9.64 15.44
N LYS A 94 -2.20 9.62 15.72
CA LYS A 94 -2.77 10.60 16.07
C LYS A 94 -2.39 11.21 17.22
N SER A 95 -1.85 10.91 17.21
CA SER A 95 -1.44 11.07 17.97
C SER A 95 -1.07 11.75 18.37
N SER A 96 -0.99 12.00 18.64
CA SER A 96 -0.57 12.30 19.04
C SER A 96 0.07 12.83 19.34
N GLY A 97 0.38 13.03 19.35
CA GLY A 97 1.10 13.11 19.58
C GLY A 97 1.93 13.12 19.53
N SER A 98 2.33 12.91 19.62
CA SER A 98 3.16 12.49 19.56
C SER A 98 3.88 11.91 19.45
N TYR A 99 4.06 11.57 19.47
CA TYR A 99 4.75 10.59 19.43
C TYR A 99 5.39 10.21 18.81
N SER A 100 5.86 10.11 18.81
CA SER A 100 6.43 9.36 18.32
C SER A 100 6.83 8.61 18.01
N PHE A 101 6.87 8.17 18.05
CA PHE A 101 7.32 7.04 17.74
C PHE A 101 7.39 6.51 17.22
N SER A 102 7.46 6.46 17.28
CA SER A 102 7.72 5.50 16.83
C SER A 102 7.65 4.78 16.37
N THR A 103 7.66 4.67 16.52
CA THR A 103 7.85 3.66 16.15
C THR A 103 7.62 2.97 15.76
N TYR A 104 7.52 2.91 15.87
CA TYR A 104 7.72 1.78 15.54
C TYR A 104 7.39 1.20 15.13
N HIS A 105 7.10 1.11 15.30
CA HIS A 105 7.21 0.09 15.00
C HIS A 105 6.76 -0.55 14.63
N TYR A 106 6.55 -0.44 14.96
CA TYR A 106 6.63 -1.47 14.68
C TYR A 106 6.15 -1.99 14.41
N GLU A 107 5.73 -1.99 14.68
CA GLU A 107 5.70 -2.81 14.57
C GLU A 107 5.27 -3.40 14.31
N TYR A 108 5.02 -3.33 14.49
CA TYR A 108 5.07 -4.25 14.33
C TYR A 108 4.52 -4.71 14.20
N ASP A 109 4.00 -4.36 14.76
CA ASP A 109 3.98 -5.02 14.80
C ASP A 109 3.41 -5.37 14.78
N ASP A 110 3.15 -5.08 15.08
CA ASP A 110 3.18 -5.61 15.20
C ASP A 110 2.53 -5.58 15.30
N VAL A 111 2.21 -5.10 15.42
CA VAL A 111 2.29 -5.32 15.62
C VAL A 111 1.74 -5.10 15.66
N TYR A 112 1.32 -4.84 15.97
CA TYR A 112 1.47 -4.94 16.09
C TYR A 112 0.92 -4.54 16.37
N LEU A 113 0.65 -4.02 16.67
CA LEU A 113 0.77 -3.84 17.08
C LEU A 113 0.18 -3.39 17.43
N PRO A 114 0.04 -3.14 17.69
CA PRO A 114 -0.03 -2.99 18.07
C PRO A 114 -0.48 -2.59 18.19
N LEU A 115 -0.55 -2.28 18.19
CA LEU A 115 -0.42 -2.23 18.26
C LEU A 115 -1.01 -2.03 18.29
N ALA A 116 -1.27 -1.76 18.38
CA ALA A 116 -1.40 -1.94 18.29
C ALA A 116 -1.85 -1.81 18.08
N ALA A 117 -2.01 -1.44 18.11
CA ALA A 117 -1.92 -1.78 17.85
C ALA A 117 -1.88 -1.70 17.68
#